data_54a33ad8bb5be893396926c4fc2c7abf
#
_entry.id   54a33ad8bb5be893396926c4fc2c7abf
#
_cell.length_a   1.000
_cell.length_b   1.000
_cell.length_c   1.000
_cell.angle_alpha   90.00
_cell.angle_beta   90.00
_cell.angle_gamma   90.00
#
_symmetry.space_group_name_H-M   'P 1'
#
loop_
_entity.id
_entity.type
_entity.pdbx_description
1 polymer ?
#
loop_
_entity_poly.entity_id
_entity_poly.type
_entity_poly.pdbx_seq_one_letter_code
_entity_poly.pdbx_strand_id
1 'polypeptide(L)'
;KSAVTDSGEAQSGVMSPGVKNLFELLKACNKTEAYKVNFEKWESGSLQYGALKGDVAEALIELTQKFKNNLQHIRENEDSVKEQVFASSAQIRKKAQQTIDEVREITGLAKLRR
;
A
#
# COMPACT_ATOMS: atom_id res chain seq x y z
N LYS A 1 2.64 12.55 17.38
CA LYS A 1 3.62 13.48 17.98
C LYS A 1 4.42 12.86 19.13
N SER A 2 3.96 11.78 19.75
CA SER A 2 4.62 11.11 20.88
C SER A 2 5.64 10.02 20.46
N ALA A 3 5.91 9.83 19.18
CA ALA A 3 6.90 8.87 18.71
C ALA A 3 8.30 9.23 19.22
N VAL A 4 8.97 8.28 19.84
CA VAL A 4 10.36 8.46 20.31
C VAL A 4 11.28 8.42 19.10
N THR A 5 12.07 9.47 18.91
CA THR A 5 13.00 9.61 17.78
C THR A 5 14.45 9.46 18.19
N ASP A 6 14.77 9.80 19.44
CA ASP A 6 16.14 9.71 19.95
C ASP A 6 16.11 9.44 21.46
N SER A 7 16.94 8.53 21.93
CA SER A 7 17.14 8.24 23.35
C SER A 7 18.39 8.92 23.93
N GLY A 8 19.00 9.87 23.19
CA GLY A 8 20.18 10.61 23.67
C GLY A 8 21.53 9.93 23.45
N GLU A 9 21.56 8.72 22.88
CA GLU A 9 22.78 7.95 22.61
C GLU A 9 23.11 7.81 21.11
N ALA A 10 22.63 8.75 20.28
CA ALA A 10 22.91 8.69 18.85
C ALA A 10 24.41 8.91 18.59
N GLN A 11 25.11 7.85 18.20
CA GLN A 11 26.48 7.97 17.70
C GLN A 11 26.44 8.84 16.42
N SER A 12 27.36 9.80 16.35
CA SER A 12 27.48 10.68 15.19
C SER A 12 27.56 9.85 13.89
N GLY A 13 26.63 10.11 12.97
CA GLY A 13 26.57 9.43 11.67
C GLY A 13 25.72 8.16 11.60
N VAL A 14 25.09 7.73 12.70
CA VAL A 14 24.18 6.58 12.71
C VAL A 14 22.75 7.05 13.00
N MET A 15 21.83 6.73 12.08
CA MET A 15 20.43 7.08 12.25
C MET A 15 19.81 6.22 13.36
N SER A 16 19.17 6.87 14.37
CA SER A 16 18.46 6.12 15.41
C SER A 16 17.30 5.31 14.84
N PRO A 17 16.94 4.17 15.45
CA PRO A 17 15.83 3.33 14.98
C PRO A 17 14.51 4.09 14.83
N GLY A 18 14.22 5.01 15.74
CA GLY A 18 13.01 5.83 15.68
C GLY A 18 12.98 6.78 14.48
N VAL A 19 14.10 7.41 14.18
CA VAL A 19 14.24 8.28 12.99
C VAL A 19 14.17 7.45 11.72
N LYS A 20 14.84 6.31 11.66
CA LYS A 20 14.79 5.39 10.53
C LYS A 20 13.35 4.96 10.20
N ASN A 21 12.56 4.62 11.23
CA ASN A 21 11.15 4.28 11.05
C ASN A 21 10.33 5.41 10.42
N LEU A 22 10.59 6.67 10.80
CA LEU A 22 9.89 7.80 10.19
C LEU A 22 10.23 7.95 8.70
N PHE A 23 11.48 7.76 8.31
CA PHE A 23 11.89 7.75 6.91
C PHE A 23 11.27 6.59 6.13
N GLU A 24 11.18 5.40 6.71
CA GLU A 24 10.49 4.25 6.08
C GLU A 24 8.99 4.52 5.88
N LEU A 25 8.34 5.23 6.82
CA LEU A 25 6.94 5.65 6.66
C LEU A 25 6.77 6.65 5.50
N LEU A 26 7.69 7.62 5.32
CA LEU A 26 7.64 8.52 4.16
C LEU A 26 7.78 7.76 2.84
N LYS A 27 8.67 6.76 2.78
CA LYS A 27 8.79 5.88 1.61
C LYS A 27 7.51 5.09 1.36
N ALA A 28 6.94 4.47 2.39
CA ALA A 28 5.71 3.70 2.30
C ALA A 28 4.53 4.55 1.81
N CYS A 29 4.49 5.84 2.19
CA CYS A 29 3.51 6.80 1.70
C CYS A 29 3.85 7.38 0.31
N ASN A 30 4.93 6.92 -0.33
CA ASN A 30 5.43 7.41 -1.63
C ASN A 30 5.74 8.93 -1.65
N LYS A 31 6.18 9.49 -0.51
CA LYS A 31 6.54 10.89 -0.34
C LYS A 31 8.05 11.11 -0.59
N THR A 32 8.47 10.86 -1.83
CA THR A 32 9.89 10.88 -2.23
C THR A 32 10.56 12.23 -1.99
N GLU A 33 9.88 13.34 -2.26
CA GLU A 33 10.45 14.67 -2.08
C GLU A 33 10.63 15.02 -0.59
N ALA A 34 9.61 14.75 0.24
CA ALA A 34 9.72 14.96 1.68
C ALA A 34 10.83 14.07 2.29
N TYR A 35 10.99 12.85 1.78
CA TYR A 35 12.09 11.98 2.16
C TYR A 35 13.44 12.60 1.85
N LYS A 36 13.67 13.04 0.61
CA LYS A 36 14.96 13.63 0.17
C LYS A 36 15.33 14.86 0.98
N VAL A 37 14.40 15.80 1.11
CA VAL A 37 14.63 17.06 1.85
C VAL A 37 14.99 16.78 3.31
N ASN A 38 14.30 15.86 3.98
CA ASN A 38 14.60 15.52 5.36
C ASN A 38 15.89 14.70 5.48
N PHE A 39 16.22 13.87 4.50
CA PHE A 39 17.45 13.09 4.48
C PHE A 39 18.69 13.99 4.34
N GLU A 40 18.67 14.97 3.43
CA GLU A 40 19.73 15.98 3.28
C GLU A 40 19.94 16.79 4.57
N LYS A 41 18.84 17.15 5.26
CA LYS A 41 18.91 17.80 6.57
C LYS A 41 19.51 16.90 7.65
N TRP A 42 19.25 15.60 7.58
CA TRP A 42 19.85 14.63 8.48
C TRP A 42 21.36 14.51 8.25
N GLU A 43 21.80 14.40 6.99
CA GLU A 43 23.22 14.34 6.63
C GLU A 43 23.98 15.60 7.03
N SER A 44 23.36 16.78 6.92
CA SER A 44 23.94 18.05 7.34
C SER A 44 23.86 18.31 8.84
N GLY A 45 23.24 17.41 9.63
CA GLY A 45 23.04 17.59 11.07
C GLY A 45 22.00 18.66 11.45
N SER A 46 21.23 19.16 10.48
CA SER A 46 20.24 20.22 10.67
C SER A 46 18.79 19.70 10.77
N LEU A 47 18.60 18.39 10.84
CA LEU A 47 17.28 17.78 10.91
C LEU A 47 16.51 18.17 12.18
N GLN A 48 15.33 18.73 11.98
CA GLN A 48 14.38 18.99 13.06
C GLN A 48 13.38 17.85 13.16
N TYR A 49 13.43 17.05 14.21
CA TYR A 49 12.53 15.89 14.40
C TYR A 49 11.05 16.28 14.45
N GLY A 50 10.74 17.49 14.91
CA GLY A 50 9.37 18.00 14.89
C GLY A 50 8.83 18.19 13.47
N ALA A 51 9.63 18.72 12.56
CA ALA A 51 9.30 18.89 11.15
C ALA A 51 9.13 17.53 10.46
N LEU A 52 10.10 16.61 10.62
CA LEU A 52 10.01 15.25 10.08
C LEU A 52 8.74 14.52 10.55
N LYS A 53 8.37 14.63 11.84
CA LYS A 53 7.13 14.06 12.38
C LYS A 53 5.88 14.73 11.78
N GLY A 54 5.95 16.02 11.48
CA GLY A 54 4.91 16.75 10.76
C GLY A 54 4.68 16.18 9.36
N ASP A 55 5.74 16.08 8.57
CA ASP A 55 5.69 15.55 7.20
C ASP A 55 5.16 14.11 7.16
N VAL A 56 5.59 13.25 8.10
CA VAL A 56 5.06 11.88 8.23
C VAL A 56 3.58 11.89 8.60
N ALA A 57 3.15 12.76 9.51
CA ALA A 57 1.76 12.85 9.91
C ALA A 57 0.88 13.29 8.75
N GLU A 58 1.29 14.29 7.99
CA GLU A 58 0.59 14.75 6.78
C GLU A 58 0.50 13.65 5.72
N ALA A 59 1.58 12.94 5.47
CA ALA A 59 1.62 11.83 4.53
C ALA A 59 0.62 10.72 4.91
N LEU A 60 0.56 10.36 6.19
CA LEU A 60 -0.38 9.36 6.70
C LEU A 60 -1.84 9.83 6.66
N ILE A 61 -2.10 11.11 6.97
CA ILE A 61 -3.44 11.69 6.89
C ILE A 61 -3.93 11.66 5.45
N GLU A 62 -3.10 12.10 4.50
CA GLU A 62 -3.45 12.10 3.07
C GLU A 62 -3.75 10.68 2.55
N LEU A 63 -2.90 9.70 2.87
CA LEU A 63 -3.11 8.30 2.51
C LEU A 63 -4.42 7.77 3.11
N THR A 64 -4.67 8.05 4.38
CA THR A 64 -5.87 7.60 5.09
C THR A 64 -7.13 8.26 4.53
N GLN A 65 -7.08 9.55 4.20
CA GLN A 65 -8.22 10.26 3.63
C GLN A 65 -8.58 9.72 2.25
N LYS A 66 -7.59 9.46 1.41
CA LYS A 66 -7.78 8.84 0.09
C LYS A 66 -8.44 7.46 0.22
N PHE A 67 -7.97 6.66 1.17
CA PHE A 67 -8.55 5.35 1.43
C PHE A 67 -9.99 5.42 1.92
N LYS A 68 -10.29 6.33 2.85
CA LYS A 68 -11.66 6.55 3.38
C LYS A 68 -12.62 6.99 2.28
N ASN A 69 -12.19 7.91 1.41
CA ASN A 69 -13.03 8.39 0.30
C ASN A 69 -13.35 7.25 -0.68
N ASN A 70 -12.36 6.43 -1.03
CA ASN A 70 -12.58 5.27 -1.89
C ASN A 70 -13.51 4.24 -1.24
N LEU A 71 -13.32 3.97 0.04
CA LEU A 71 -14.18 3.05 0.80
C LEU A 71 -15.63 3.54 0.86
N GLN A 72 -15.84 4.84 1.09
CA GLN A 72 -17.17 5.43 1.08
C GLN A 72 -17.81 5.29 -0.29
N HIS A 73 -17.10 5.61 -1.36
CA HIS A 73 -17.61 5.47 -2.73
C HIS A 73 -18.02 4.02 -3.04
N ILE A 74 -17.22 3.04 -2.62
CA ILE A 74 -17.55 1.61 -2.80
C ILE A 74 -18.82 1.26 -2.01
N ARG A 75 -18.97 1.73 -0.76
CA ARG A 75 -20.14 1.46 0.06
C ARG A 75 -21.42 2.08 -0.51
N GLU A 76 -21.33 3.28 -1.07
CA GLU A 76 -22.47 3.95 -1.71
C GLU A 76 -22.91 3.24 -3.01
N ASN A 77 -22.00 2.50 -3.65
CA ASN A 77 -22.25 1.78 -4.90
C ASN A 77 -22.09 0.25 -4.73
N GLU A 78 -22.36 -0.28 -3.56
CA GLU A 78 -22.09 -1.69 -3.21
C GLU A 78 -22.75 -2.67 -4.16
N ASP A 79 -24.00 -2.43 -4.54
CA ASP A 79 -24.75 -3.33 -5.43
C ASP A 79 -24.16 -3.33 -6.83
N SER A 80 -23.79 -2.17 -7.38
CA SER A 80 -23.13 -2.07 -8.69
C SER A 80 -21.77 -2.77 -8.68
N VAL A 81 -20.99 -2.63 -7.61
CA VAL A 81 -19.71 -3.32 -7.44
C VAL A 81 -19.91 -4.84 -7.39
N LYS A 82 -20.93 -5.32 -6.64
CA LYS A 82 -21.28 -6.74 -6.61
C LYS A 82 -21.66 -7.28 -8.00
N GLU A 83 -22.49 -6.54 -8.73
CA GLU A 83 -22.89 -6.93 -10.10
C GLU A 83 -21.66 -7.05 -11.02
N GLN A 84 -20.73 -6.09 -10.97
CA GLN A 84 -19.49 -6.15 -11.74
C GLN A 84 -18.63 -7.37 -11.37
N VAL A 85 -18.51 -7.68 -10.07
CA VAL A 85 -17.76 -8.83 -9.59
C VAL A 85 -18.41 -10.14 -10.08
N PHE A 86 -19.73 -10.25 -10.00
CA PHE A 86 -20.47 -11.44 -10.49
C PHE A 86 -20.34 -11.59 -12.00
N ALA A 87 -20.48 -10.51 -12.76
CA ALA A 87 -20.34 -10.52 -14.22
C ALA A 87 -18.93 -10.95 -14.64
N SER A 88 -17.90 -10.34 -14.04
CA SER A 88 -16.50 -10.69 -14.28
C SER A 88 -16.19 -12.15 -13.90
N SER A 89 -16.70 -12.60 -12.78
CA SER A 89 -16.53 -13.99 -12.31
C SER A 89 -17.19 -14.99 -13.28
N ALA A 90 -18.35 -14.65 -13.83
CA ALA A 90 -19.03 -15.48 -14.84
C ALA A 90 -18.21 -15.59 -16.14
N GLN A 91 -17.61 -14.48 -16.60
CA GLN A 91 -16.74 -14.48 -17.78
C GLN A 91 -15.48 -15.34 -17.55
N ILE A 92 -14.83 -15.19 -16.40
CA ILE A 92 -13.63 -15.97 -16.04
C ILE A 92 -14.00 -17.46 -15.98
N ARG A 93 -15.13 -17.81 -15.38
CA ARG A 93 -15.62 -19.20 -15.28
C ARG A 93 -15.85 -19.80 -16.66
N LYS A 94 -16.46 -19.03 -17.58
CA LYS A 94 -16.67 -19.46 -18.98
C LYS A 94 -15.34 -19.76 -19.65
N LYS A 95 -14.36 -18.85 -19.52
CA LYS A 95 -13.03 -19.04 -20.12
C LYS A 95 -12.28 -20.23 -19.53
N ALA A 96 -12.32 -20.39 -18.21
CA ALA A 96 -11.72 -21.54 -17.53
C ALA A 96 -12.37 -22.87 -17.99
N GLN A 97 -13.69 -22.91 -18.14
CA GLN A 97 -14.40 -24.08 -18.64
C GLN A 97 -13.99 -24.43 -20.06
N GLN A 98 -13.85 -23.44 -20.96
CA GLN A 98 -13.38 -23.65 -22.32
C GLN A 98 -11.97 -24.29 -22.32
N THR A 99 -11.05 -23.70 -21.53
CA THR A 99 -9.69 -24.23 -21.43
C THR A 99 -9.66 -25.68 -20.90
N ILE A 100 -10.49 -26.00 -19.90
CA ILE A 100 -10.60 -27.37 -19.37
C ILE A 100 -11.16 -28.30 -20.43
N ASP A 101 -12.15 -27.90 -21.22
CA ASP A 101 -12.74 -28.72 -22.26
C ASP A 101 -11.72 -28.97 -23.40
N GLU A 102 -10.95 -27.95 -23.80
CA GLU A 102 -9.84 -28.10 -24.77
C GLU A 102 -8.76 -29.06 -24.26
N VAL A 103 -8.32 -28.94 -23.02
CA VAL A 103 -7.35 -29.86 -22.42
C VAL A 103 -7.85 -31.29 -22.38
N ARG A 104 -9.14 -31.48 -22.04
CA ARG A 104 -9.76 -32.82 -22.03
C ARG A 104 -9.82 -33.44 -23.43
N GLU A 105 -10.12 -32.65 -24.42
CA GLU A 105 -10.14 -33.10 -25.81
C GLU A 105 -8.75 -33.54 -26.28
N ILE A 106 -7.73 -32.74 -26.01
CA ILE A 106 -6.34 -33.05 -26.36
C ILE A 106 -5.82 -34.30 -25.63
N THR A 107 -6.18 -34.45 -24.36
CA THR A 107 -5.69 -35.56 -23.52
C THR A 107 -6.55 -36.83 -23.60
N GLY A 108 -7.68 -36.80 -24.29
CA GLY A 108 -8.62 -37.93 -24.37
C GLY A 108 -9.35 -38.23 -23.05
N LEU A 109 -9.33 -37.34 -22.08
CA LEU A 109 -10.00 -37.51 -20.80
C LEU A 109 -11.51 -37.30 -20.95
N ALA A 110 -12.31 -38.34 -20.62
CA ALA A 110 -13.78 -38.28 -20.67
C ALA A 110 -14.36 -37.22 -19.71
N LYS A 111 -15.42 -36.52 -20.13
CA LYS A 111 -16.22 -35.69 -19.22
C LYS A 111 -16.86 -36.56 -18.15
N LEU A 112 -16.44 -36.45 -16.90
CA LEU A 112 -17.17 -37.02 -15.79
C LEU A 112 -18.54 -36.34 -15.70
N ARG A 113 -19.61 -37.06 -16.05
CA ARG A 113 -20.97 -36.59 -15.81
C ARG A 113 -21.20 -36.60 -14.29
N ARG A 114 -21.40 -35.43 -13.71
CA ARG A 114 -21.95 -35.27 -12.36
C ARG A 114 -23.47 -35.28 -12.47
#